data_8c02fe2684cb81462bcd14ce9c9e00d8
#
_entry.id   8c02fe2684cb81462bcd14ce9c9e00d8
#
_cell.length_a   1.000
_cell.length_b   1.000
_cell.length_c   1.000
_cell.angle_alpha   90.00
_cell.angle_beta   90.00
_cell.angle_gamma   90.00
#
_symmetry.space_group_name_H-M   'P 1'
#
loop_
_entity.id
_entity.type
_entity.pdbx_description
1 polymer ?
#
loop_
_entity_poly.entity_id
_entity_poly.type
_entity_poly.pdbx_seq_one_letter_code
_entity_poly.pdbx_strand_id
1 'polypeptide(L)'
;MKTNPNITEPRPLQWLLIGIALLFLAVMLVIPLAAVFAEALKGGWRLYLASLSDPEALSAVKLTLLTAAIVVPVNAVLGVAMAWLLTRFDFRGKQLLTTLLDLPFSVSPVVAGLMFVLLFGAHTALGGWLEAHGIQIIFAVPGIILATLFVTFPFVAREIIPLMQAQGDSEEQAALILGANGWQMFWRVTLPNIKWALLYGVILTNARAMGEFGAVSVVSGHIRGETNTIPLLVEIFYNEYNFVGAFALSSILALLAIATLAIQDILTKIQQKKHRAAEREAA
;
A
#
# COMPACT_ATOMS: atom_id res chain seq x y z
N MET A 1 -15.65 27.74 -3.51
CA MET A 1 -16.79 26.99 -4.07
C MET A 1 -18.05 27.83 -3.86
N LYS A 2 -18.68 28.34 -4.92
CA LYS A 2 -20.00 28.96 -4.83
C LYS A 2 -20.99 27.81 -4.77
N THR A 3 -21.53 27.53 -3.60
CA THR A 3 -22.61 26.56 -3.41
C THR A 3 -23.87 27.10 -4.07
N ASN A 4 -24.50 26.30 -4.90
CA ASN A 4 -25.75 26.64 -5.56
C ASN A 4 -26.86 26.76 -4.47
N PRO A 5 -27.46 27.92 -4.23
CA PRO A 5 -28.35 28.15 -3.08
C PRO A 5 -29.62 27.25 -3.09
N ASN A 6 -29.92 26.60 -4.21
CA ASN A 6 -31.09 25.74 -4.37
C ASN A 6 -30.82 24.24 -4.01
N ILE A 7 -29.61 23.89 -3.58
CA ILE A 7 -29.20 22.49 -3.26
C ILE A 7 -28.57 22.43 -1.86
N THR A 8 -28.64 23.48 -1.07
CA THR A 8 -28.06 23.46 0.29
C THR A 8 -29.12 23.08 1.31
N GLU A 9 -28.87 21.95 1.96
CA GLU A 9 -29.65 21.51 3.13
C GLU A 9 -29.69 22.61 4.21
N PRO A 10 -30.76 22.68 5.03
CA PRO A 10 -30.85 23.64 6.12
C PRO A 10 -29.62 23.53 7.04
N ARG A 11 -29.08 24.66 7.48
CA ARG A 11 -27.89 24.72 8.35
C ARG A 11 -27.94 23.77 9.55
N PRO A 12 -29.07 23.63 10.29
CA PRO A 12 -29.11 22.68 11.41
C PRO A 12 -28.91 21.23 10.98
N LEU A 13 -29.44 20.83 9.81
CA LEU A 13 -29.24 19.49 9.26
C LEU A 13 -27.78 19.27 8.87
N GLN A 14 -27.12 20.25 8.26
CA GLN A 14 -25.69 20.18 7.95
C GLN A 14 -24.84 19.94 9.20
N TRP A 15 -25.08 20.71 10.27
CA TRP A 15 -24.37 20.55 11.54
C TRP A 15 -24.68 19.21 12.22
N LEU A 16 -25.92 18.72 12.13
CA LEU A 16 -26.29 17.40 12.61
C LEU A 16 -25.51 16.29 11.87
N LEU A 17 -25.48 16.33 10.53
CA LEU A 17 -24.77 15.35 9.72
C LEU A 17 -23.26 15.38 9.99
N ILE A 18 -22.66 16.59 10.07
CA ILE A 18 -21.26 16.75 10.43
C ILE A 18 -20.99 16.18 11.84
N GLY A 19 -21.86 16.47 12.80
CA GLY A 19 -21.75 15.97 14.18
C GLY A 19 -21.79 14.44 14.23
N ILE A 20 -22.72 13.82 13.53
CA ILE A 20 -22.81 12.34 13.42
C ILE A 20 -21.56 11.75 12.79
N ALA A 21 -21.09 12.33 11.68
CA ALA A 21 -19.89 11.87 11.00
C ALA A 21 -18.63 11.99 11.87
N LEU A 22 -18.46 13.13 12.56
CA LEU A 22 -17.35 13.35 13.48
C LEU A 22 -17.42 12.43 14.70
N LEU A 23 -18.61 12.20 15.27
CA LEU A 23 -18.81 11.25 16.37
C LEU A 23 -18.45 9.84 15.93
N PHE A 24 -18.92 9.40 14.77
CA PHE A 24 -18.59 8.09 14.21
C PHE A 24 -17.08 7.92 14.03
N LEU A 25 -16.41 8.92 13.42
CA LEU A 25 -14.96 8.88 13.25
C LEU A 25 -14.22 8.88 14.60
N ALA A 26 -14.67 9.66 15.56
CA ALA A 26 -14.06 9.68 16.89
C ALA A 26 -14.18 8.31 17.57
N VAL A 27 -15.37 7.71 17.58
CA VAL A 27 -15.62 6.42 18.24
C VAL A 27 -14.91 5.28 17.52
N MET A 28 -14.94 5.24 16.18
CA MET A 28 -14.43 4.10 15.41
C MET A 28 -12.93 4.20 15.08
N LEU A 29 -12.37 5.39 15.03
CA LEU A 29 -10.97 5.58 14.66
C LEU A 29 -10.12 6.13 15.82
N VAL A 30 -10.53 7.25 16.43
CA VAL A 30 -9.68 7.95 17.41
C VAL A 30 -9.61 7.19 18.72
N ILE A 31 -10.72 6.68 19.25
CA ILE A 31 -10.75 5.95 20.52
C ILE A 31 -9.92 4.65 20.43
N PRO A 32 -10.11 3.74 19.44
CA PRO A 32 -9.27 2.55 19.34
C PRO A 32 -7.79 2.87 19.15
N LEU A 33 -7.48 3.90 18.34
CA LEU A 33 -6.09 4.33 18.15
C LEU A 33 -5.48 4.84 19.47
N ALA A 34 -6.20 5.67 20.21
CA ALA A 34 -5.76 6.15 21.52
C ALA A 34 -5.58 5.00 22.53
N ALA A 35 -6.45 3.98 22.48
CA ALA A 35 -6.36 2.79 23.32
C ALA A 35 -5.08 2.00 23.05
N VAL A 36 -4.64 1.88 21.78
CA VAL A 36 -3.37 1.24 21.42
C VAL A 36 -2.19 1.93 22.14
N PHE A 37 -2.13 3.26 22.10
CA PHE A 37 -1.05 4.00 22.78
C PHE A 37 -1.19 3.94 24.31
N ALA A 38 -2.40 3.97 24.84
CA ALA A 38 -2.63 3.85 26.27
C ALA A 38 -2.17 2.49 26.81
N GLU A 39 -2.52 1.40 26.14
CA GLU A 39 -2.06 0.05 26.52
C GLU A 39 -0.56 -0.13 26.31
N ALA A 40 0.01 0.41 25.23
CA ALA A 40 1.45 0.39 25.00
C ALA A 40 2.25 1.06 26.14
N LEU A 41 1.72 2.12 26.73
CA LEU A 41 2.37 2.89 27.80
C LEU A 41 1.97 2.46 29.21
N LYS A 42 1.06 1.51 29.38
CA LYS A 42 0.51 1.08 30.68
C LYS A 42 1.59 0.57 31.63
N GLY A 43 2.64 -0.09 31.11
CA GLY A 43 3.80 -0.53 31.87
C GLY A 43 4.86 0.56 32.13
N GLY A 44 4.59 1.79 31.70
CA GLY A 44 5.53 2.91 31.77
C GLY A 44 6.51 2.98 30.61
N TRP A 45 7.13 4.15 30.46
CA TRP A 45 8.02 4.45 29.35
C TRP A 45 9.24 3.52 29.21
N ARG A 46 9.77 3.05 30.35
CA ARG A 46 10.91 2.12 30.36
C ARG A 46 10.56 0.78 29.73
N LEU A 47 9.39 0.22 30.09
CA LEU A 47 8.96 -1.07 29.56
C LEU A 47 8.60 -0.95 28.08
N TYR A 48 7.97 0.15 27.67
CA TYR A 48 7.70 0.46 26.26
C TYR A 48 8.99 0.45 25.43
N LEU A 49 10.02 1.20 25.85
CA LEU A 49 11.29 1.22 25.13
C LEU A 49 12.02 -0.13 25.18
N ALA A 50 11.96 -0.85 26.29
CA ALA A 50 12.53 -2.20 26.39
C ALA A 50 11.86 -3.16 25.39
N SER A 51 10.53 -3.13 25.26
CA SER A 51 9.79 -3.94 24.28
C SER A 51 10.16 -3.62 22.83
N LEU A 52 10.44 -2.37 22.51
CA LEU A 52 10.88 -1.96 21.17
C LEU A 52 12.35 -2.28 20.88
N SER A 53 13.17 -2.40 21.93
CA SER A 53 14.59 -2.75 21.83
C SER A 53 14.83 -4.26 21.85
N ASP A 54 13.76 -5.05 22.00
CA ASP A 54 13.83 -6.50 21.95
C ASP A 54 14.38 -6.97 20.59
N PRO A 55 15.31 -7.94 20.55
CA PRO A 55 15.89 -8.46 19.31
C PRO A 55 14.82 -8.96 18.30
N GLU A 56 13.75 -9.62 18.79
CA GLU A 56 12.66 -10.09 17.92
C GLU A 56 11.89 -8.92 17.35
N ALA A 57 11.60 -7.89 18.16
CA ALA A 57 10.94 -6.67 17.73
C ALA A 57 11.74 -5.93 16.65
N LEU A 58 13.04 -5.77 16.86
CA LEU A 58 13.93 -5.12 15.89
C LEU A 58 14.05 -5.92 14.59
N SER A 59 14.09 -7.26 14.67
CA SER A 59 14.07 -8.14 13.51
C SER A 59 12.77 -7.99 12.70
N ALA A 60 11.62 -7.96 13.38
CA ALA A 60 10.31 -7.77 12.74
C ALA A 60 10.19 -6.41 12.06
N VAL A 61 10.67 -5.33 12.71
CA VAL A 61 10.73 -3.99 12.11
C VAL A 61 11.61 -4.00 10.86
N LYS A 62 12.83 -4.57 10.95
CA LYS A 62 13.75 -4.67 9.82
C LYS A 62 13.15 -5.45 8.66
N LEU A 63 12.51 -6.59 8.93
CA LEU A 63 11.88 -7.42 7.90
C LEU A 63 10.70 -6.69 7.24
N THR A 64 9.86 -6.02 8.01
CA THR A 64 8.74 -5.24 7.47
C THR A 64 9.23 -4.12 6.56
N LEU A 65 10.25 -3.36 6.99
CA LEU A 65 10.84 -2.31 6.18
C LEU A 65 11.56 -2.85 4.94
N LEU A 66 12.27 -3.97 5.05
CA LEU A 66 12.92 -4.64 3.92
C LEU A 66 11.87 -5.09 2.89
N THR A 67 10.80 -5.74 3.35
CA THR A 67 9.70 -6.17 2.49
C THR A 67 9.10 -4.98 1.75
N ALA A 68 8.78 -3.89 2.45
CA ALA A 68 8.26 -2.68 1.83
C ALA A 68 9.26 -2.06 0.84
N ALA A 69 10.55 -1.99 1.20
CA ALA A 69 11.61 -1.44 0.35
C ALA A 69 11.80 -2.20 -0.97
N ILE A 70 11.46 -3.48 -1.01
CA ILE A 70 11.49 -4.30 -2.24
C ILE A 70 10.15 -4.23 -2.97
N VAL A 71 9.05 -4.46 -2.27
CA VAL A 71 7.71 -4.58 -2.87
C VAL A 71 7.25 -3.27 -3.49
N VAL A 72 7.48 -2.14 -2.83
CA VAL A 72 6.99 -0.84 -3.29
C VAL A 72 7.61 -0.41 -4.62
N PRO A 73 8.94 -0.43 -4.81
CA PRO A 73 9.53 -0.11 -6.12
C PRO A 73 9.13 -1.10 -7.21
N VAL A 74 9.08 -2.41 -6.91
CA VAL A 74 8.67 -3.42 -7.89
C VAL A 74 7.23 -3.16 -8.34
N ASN A 75 6.30 -2.93 -7.40
CA ASN A 75 4.92 -2.60 -7.73
C ASN A 75 4.76 -1.25 -8.44
N ALA A 76 5.63 -0.27 -8.16
CA ALA A 76 5.65 0.99 -8.89
C ALA A 76 5.99 0.77 -10.37
N VAL A 77 7.04 -0.01 -10.65
CA VAL A 77 7.46 -0.32 -12.04
C VAL A 77 6.38 -1.15 -12.75
N LEU A 78 5.91 -2.24 -12.13
CA LEU A 78 4.90 -3.11 -12.73
C LEU A 78 3.57 -2.39 -12.90
N GLY A 79 3.17 -1.56 -11.93
CA GLY A 79 1.93 -0.77 -11.97
C GLY A 79 1.93 0.28 -13.07
N VAL A 80 3.06 0.99 -13.27
CA VAL A 80 3.22 1.93 -14.39
C VAL A 80 3.18 1.19 -15.73
N ALA A 81 3.91 0.07 -15.86
CA ALA A 81 3.91 -0.73 -17.07
C ALA A 81 2.51 -1.25 -17.41
N MET A 82 1.77 -1.75 -16.41
CA MET A 82 0.41 -2.24 -16.56
C MET A 82 -0.56 -1.11 -16.93
N ALA A 83 -0.47 0.04 -16.25
CA ALA A 83 -1.32 1.20 -16.54
C ALA A 83 -1.07 1.71 -17.98
N TRP A 84 0.19 1.79 -18.39
CA TRP A 84 0.54 2.20 -19.75
C TRP A 84 0.03 1.22 -20.79
N LEU A 85 0.24 -0.10 -20.56
CA LEU A 85 -0.26 -1.16 -21.45
C LEU A 85 -1.80 -1.09 -21.61
N LEU A 86 -2.53 -0.96 -20.51
CA LEU A 86 -3.99 -0.95 -20.52
C LEU A 86 -4.61 0.35 -21.03
N THR A 87 -3.89 1.47 -21.02
CA THR A 87 -4.45 2.76 -21.46
C THR A 87 -4.06 3.13 -22.88
N ARG A 88 -2.87 2.75 -23.34
CA ARG A 88 -2.31 3.19 -24.62
C ARG A 88 -2.35 2.15 -25.75
N PHE A 89 -2.58 0.88 -25.39
CA PHE A 89 -2.60 -0.19 -26.38
C PHE A 89 -3.95 -0.87 -26.43
N ASP A 90 -4.38 -1.22 -27.66
CA ASP A 90 -5.54 -2.07 -27.91
C ASP A 90 -5.06 -3.42 -28.40
N PHE A 91 -5.38 -4.47 -27.66
CA PHE A 91 -4.98 -5.85 -27.96
C PHE A 91 -6.05 -6.84 -27.52
N ARG A 92 -6.03 -8.04 -28.15
CA ARG A 92 -6.93 -9.13 -27.76
C ARG A 92 -6.59 -9.59 -26.33
N GLY A 93 -7.59 -9.65 -25.44
CA GLY A 93 -7.39 -10.03 -24.05
C GLY A 93 -7.19 -8.87 -23.08
N LYS A 94 -7.24 -7.61 -23.54
CA LYS A 94 -7.15 -6.41 -22.67
C LYS A 94 -8.14 -6.47 -21.50
N GLN A 95 -9.39 -6.83 -21.75
CA GLN A 95 -10.42 -6.95 -20.73
C GLN A 95 -10.09 -8.06 -19.70
N LEU A 96 -9.57 -9.20 -20.16
CA LEU A 96 -9.13 -10.27 -19.28
C LEU A 96 -7.98 -9.79 -18.37
N LEU A 97 -7.00 -9.09 -18.94
CA LEU A 97 -5.87 -8.55 -18.17
C LEU A 97 -6.34 -7.51 -17.14
N THR A 98 -7.31 -6.67 -17.48
CA THR A 98 -7.93 -5.74 -16.52
C THR A 98 -8.62 -6.48 -15.38
N THR A 99 -9.35 -7.57 -15.68
CA THR A 99 -9.97 -8.40 -14.65
C THR A 99 -8.93 -9.11 -13.77
N LEU A 100 -7.85 -9.60 -14.36
CA LEU A 100 -6.75 -10.23 -13.62
C LEU A 100 -6.01 -9.23 -12.73
N LEU A 101 -5.90 -7.96 -13.14
CA LEU A 101 -5.35 -6.90 -12.30
C LEU A 101 -6.18 -6.71 -11.01
N ASP A 102 -7.48 -6.93 -11.08
CA ASP A 102 -8.39 -6.78 -9.95
C ASP A 102 -8.51 -8.03 -9.07
N LEU A 103 -7.97 -9.15 -9.51
CA LEU A 103 -8.04 -10.42 -8.81
C LEU A 103 -7.54 -10.37 -7.36
N PRO A 104 -6.43 -9.68 -7.02
CA PRO A 104 -5.96 -9.57 -5.64
C PRO A 104 -6.95 -8.85 -4.70
N PHE A 105 -7.84 -8.00 -5.22
CA PHE A 105 -8.90 -7.37 -4.41
C PHE A 105 -10.07 -8.31 -4.13
N SER A 106 -10.29 -9.27 -5.02
CA SER A 106 -11.41 -10.22 -4.92
C SER A 106 -11.06 -11.46 -4.10
N VAL A 107 -9.77 -11.79 -4.00
CA VAL A 107 -9.27 -12.96 -3.27
C VAL A 107 -8.90 -12.57 -1.85
N SER A 108 -9.34 -13.35 -0.85
CA SER A 108 -8.88 -13.15 0.52
C SER A 108 -7.35 -13.26 0.60
N PRO A 109 -6.65 -12.36 1.32
CA PRO A 109 -5.20 -12.45 1.49
C PRO A 109 -4.73 -13.82 2.02
N VAL A 110 -5.46 -14.43 2.93
CA VAL A 110 -5.15 -15.78 3.44
C VAL A 110 -5.21 -16.82 2.33
N VAL A 111 -6.24 -16.76 1.47
CA VAL A 111 -6.35 -17.67 0.31
C VAL A 111 -5.21 -17.44 -0.68
N ALA A 112 -4.82 -16.18 -0.90
CA ALA A 112 -3.65 -15.86 -1.70
C ALA A 112 -2.37 -16.50 -1.13
N GLY A 113 -2.17 -16.41 0.19
CA GLY A 113 -1.06 -17.12 0.85
C GLY A 113 -1.08 -18.64 0.62
N LEU A 114 -2.25 -19.27 0.74
CA LEU A 114 -2.42 -20.71 0.44
C LEU A 114 -2.11 -21.05 -1.02
N MET A 115 -2.49 -20.18 -1.97
CA MET A 115 -2.12 -20.36 -3.39
C MET A 115 -0.60 -20.39 -3.58
N PHE A 116 0.14 -19.52 -2.88
CA PHE A 116 1.61 -19.53 -2.92
C PHE A 116 2.18 -20.82 -2.30
N VAL A 117 1.62 -21.31 -1.20
CA VAL A 117 2.03 -22.60 -0.61
C VAL A 117 1.77 -23.76 -1.58
N LEU A 118 0.63 -23.76 -2.27
CA LEU A 118 0.31 -24.77 -3.27
C LEU A 118 1.18 -24.69 -4.52
N LEU A 119 1.72 -23.51 -4.85
CA LEU A 119 2.58 -23.32 -6.02
C LEU A 119 4.06 -23.59 -5.72
N PHE A 120 4.55 -23.13 -4.56
CA PHE A 120 5.97 -23.12 -4.21
C PHE A 120 6.33 -24.04 -3.03
N GLY A 121 5.37 -24.80 -2.50
CA GLY A 121 5.64 -25.74 -1.41
C GLY A 121 6.60 -26.87 -1.85
N ALA A 122 7.39 -27.40 -0.92
CA ALA A 122 8.43 -28.41 -1.17
C ALA A 122 7.95 -29.66 -1.95
N HIS A 123 6.68 -30.03 -1.79
CA HIS A 123 6.10 -31.21 -2.46
C HIS A 123 5.52 -30.89 -3.85
N THR A 124 5.61 -29.67 -4.35
CA THR A 124 5.16 -29.29 -5.69
C THR A 124 6.29 -29.43 -6.71
N ALA A 125 5.96 -29.58 -8.00
CA ALA A 125 6.97 -29.67 -9.05
C ALA A 125 7.89 -28.46 -9.08
N LEU A 126 7.33 -27.24 -8.96
CA LEU A 126 8.09 -25.99 -8.98
C LEU A 126 8.84 -25.76 -7.67
N GLY A 127 8.18 -25.95 -6.52
CA GLY A 127 8.81 -25.77 -5.20
C GLY A 127 9.93 -26.78 -4.96
N GLY A 128 9.73 -28.07 -5.26
CA GLY A 128 10.77 -29.08 -5.14
C GLY A 128 11.96 -28.85 -6.06
N TRP A 129 11.72 -28.33 -7.29
CA TRP A 129 12.80 -27.94 -8.19
C TRP A 129 13.62 -26.76 -7.62
N LEU A 130 12.95 -25.73 -7.07
CA LEU A 130 13.61 -24.59 -6.46
C LEU A 130 14.42 -24.99 -5.23
N GLU A 131 13.86 -25.83 -4.35
CA GLU A 131 14.52 -26.33 -3.15
C GLU A 131 15.76 -27.16 -3.49
N ALA A 132 15.68 -28.01 -4.53
CA ALA A 132 16.84 -28.75 -5.03
C ALA A 132 17.99 -27.84 -5.51
N HIS A 133 17.69 -26.59 -5.87
CA HIS A 133 18.68 -25.56 -6.23
C HIS A 133 19.02 -24.61 -5.07
N GLY A 134 18.62 -24.93 -3.83
CA GLY A 134 18.89 -24.13 -2.64
C GLY A 134 18.05 -22.86 -2.51
N ILE A 135 16.94 -22.74 -3.28
CA ILE A 135 16.03 -21.60 -3.24
C ILE A 135 14.78 -21.98 -2.46
N GLN A 136 14.69 -21.52 -1.21
CA GLN A 136 13.50 -21.71 -0.38
C GLN A 136 12.58 -20.49 -0.52
N ILE A 137 11.32 -20.71 -0.93
CA ILE A 137 10.31 -19.65 -1.06
C ILE A 137 9.38 -19.66 0.16
N ILE A 138 8.74 -20.78 0.45
CA ILE A 138 7.77 -20.91 1.55
C ILE A 138 8.52 -21.03 2.88
N PHE A 139 8.00 -20.36 3.91
CA PHE A 139 8.60 -20.24 5.25
C PHE A 139 9.95 -19.49 5.22
N ALA A 140 10.10 -18.59 4.26
CA ALA A 140 11.29 -17.76 4.07
C ALA A 140 10.91 -16.35 3.59
N VAL A 141 11.86 -15.43 3.66
CA VAL A 141 11.67 -14.03 3.24
C VAL A 141 11.14 -13.86 1.81
N PRO A 142 11.61 -14.64 0.80
CA PRO A 142 11.06 -14.54 -0.56
C PRO A 142 9.55 -14.78 -0.64
N GLY A 143 9.01 -15.73 0.13
CA GLY A 143 7.57 -15.98 0.18
C GLY A 143 6.79 -14.78 0.72
N ILE A 144 7.30 -14.14 1.77
CA ILE A 144 6.72 -12.91 2.34
C ILE A 144 6.68 -11.80 1.29
N ILE A 145 7.79 -11.59 0.57
CA ILE A 145 7.89 -10.58 -0.50
C ILE A 145 6.89 -10.87 -1.61
N LEU A 146 6.83 -12.12 -2.12
CA LEU A 146 5.93 -12.50 -3.20
C LEU A 146 4.45 -12.37 -2.81
N ALA A 147 4.08 -12.80 -1.61
CA ALA A 147 2.72 -12.70 -1.10
C ALA A 147 2.30 -11.23 -0.94
N THR A 148 3.16 -10.39 -0.35
CA THR A 148 2.92 -8.96 -0.20
C THR A 148 2.83 -8.26 -1.54
N LEU A 149 3.73 -8.60 -2.49
CA LEU A 149 3.74 -8.05 -3.85
C LEU A 149 2.42 -8.36 -4.56
N PHE A 150 1.94 -9.60 -4.51
CA PHE A 150 0.68 -9.98 -5.12
C PHE A 150 -0.50 -9.20 -4.56
N VAL A 151 -0.63 -9.12 -3.22
CA VAL A 151 -1.76 -8.42 -2.59
C VAL A 151 -1.73 -6.92 -2.88
N THR A 152 -0.55 -6.33 -3.03
CA THR A 152 -0.39 -4.87 -3.23
C THR A 152 -0.17 -4.46 -4.68
N PHE A 153 -0.04 -5.40 -5.61
CA PHE A 153 0.20 -5.14 -7.04
C PHE A 153 -0.80 -4.17 -7.70
N PRO A 154 -2.13 -4.26 -7.45
CA PRO A 154 -3.08 -3.42 -8.18
C PRO A 154 -3.05 -1.93 -7.81
N PHE A 155 -2.55 -1.57 -6.61
CA PHE A 155 -2.73 -0.22 -6.08
C PHE A 155 -2.13 0.87 -6.99
N VAL A 156 -0.90 0.70 -7.46
CA VAL A 156 -0.25 1.69 -8.33
C VAL A 156 -0.97 1.81 -9.67
N ALA A 157 -1.30 0.68 -10.31
CA ALA A 157 -1.99 0.69 -11.59
C ALA A 157 -3.37 1.35 -11.49
N ARG A 158 -4.11 1.06 -10.43
CA ARG A 158 -5.45 1.61 -10.18
C ARG A 158 -5.48 3.13 -9.99
N GLU A 159 -4.42 3.70 -9.44
CA GLU A 159 -4.27 5.16 -9.31
C GLU A 159 -3.91 5.81 -10.65
N ILE A 160 -3.12 5.15 -11.48
CA ILE A 160 -2.62 5.73 -12.73
C ILE A 160 -3.63 5.61 -13.87
N ILE A 161 -4.33 4.46 -14.02
CA ILE A 161 -5.23 4.18 -15.13
C ILE A 161 -6.29 5.26 -15.33
N PRO A 162 -7.08 5.69 -14.32
CA PRO A 162 -8.11 6.70 -14.50
C PRO A 162 -7.54 8.05 -14.92
N LEU A 163 -6.37 8.43 -14.39
CA LEU A 163 -5.70 9.67 -14.77
C LEU A 163 -5.28 9.64 -16.24
N MET A 164 -4.62 8.55 -16.69
CA MET A 164 -4.20 8.42 -18.08
C MET A 164 -5.38 8.37 -19.06
N GLN A 165 -6.50 7.76 -18.65
CA GLN A 165 -7.73 7.75 -19.46
C GLN A 165 -8.35 9.15 -19.56
N ALA A 166 -8.36 9.92 -18.48
CA ALA A 166 -8.91 11.27 -18.46
C ALA A 166 -8.04 12.28 -19.24
N GLN A 167 -6.72 12.11 -19.24
CA GLN A 167 -5.79 12.98 -19.99
C GLN A 167 -5.80 12.73 -21.50
N GLY A 168 -6.16 11.51 -21.93
CA GLY A 168 -6.02 11.10 -23.33
C GLY A 168 -4.55 10.94 -23.73
N ASP A 169 -4.29 10.90 -25.03
CA ASP A 169 -2.96 10.64 -25.63
C ASP A 169 -2.43 11.77 -26.51
N SER A 170 -3.12 12.91 -26.56
CA SER A 170 -2.79 14.02 -27.45
C SER A 170 -1.38 14.60 -27.26
N GLU A 171 -0.90 14.70 -26.02
CA GLU A 171 0.46 15.17 -25.72
C GLU A 171 1.53 14.19 -26.15
N GLU A 172 1.27 12.89 -25.98
CA GLU A 172 2.16 11.80 -26.43
C GLU A 172 2.24 11.75 -27.95
N GLN A 173 1.09 11.90 -28.64
CA GLN A 173 1.04 12.01 -30.12
C GLN A 173 1.79 13.23 -30.62
N ALA A 174 1.62 14.40 -29.99
CA ALA A 174 2.37 15.59 -30.33
C ALA A 174 3.89 15.40 -30.19
N ALA A 175 4.33 14.74 -29.14
CA ALA A 175 5.74 14.44 -28.93
C ALA A 175 6.31 13.52 -30.03
N LEU A 176 5.54 12.52 -30.48
CA LEU A 176 5.93 11.64 -31.59
C LEU A 176 6.01 12.40 -32.93
N ILE A 177 5.07 13.29 -33.21
CA ILE A 177 5.08 14.15 -34.40
C ILE A 177 6.32 15.06 -34.43
N LEU A 178 6.75 15.54 -33.26
CA LEU A 178 7.98 16.33 -33.09
C LEU A 178 9.27 15.50 -33.14
N GLY A 179 9.18 14.19 -33.42
CA GLY A 179 10.33 13.31 -33.62
C GLY A 179 10.86 12.65 -32.35
N ALA A 180 10.13 12.70 -31.24
CA ALA A 180 10.51 11.96 -30.04
C ALA A 180 10.35 10.43 -30.28
N ASN A 181 11.35 9.63 -29.85
CA ASN A 181 11.18 8.19 -29.80
C ASN A 181 10.32 7.79 -28.57
N GLY A 182 9.83 6.54 -28.53
CA GLY A 182 8.94 6.06 -27.45
C GLY A 182 9.56 6.18 -26.05
N TRP A 183 10.87 6.01 -25.89
CA TRP A 183 11.58 6.18 -24.63
C TRP A 183 11.65 7.64 -24.18
N GLN A 184 11.92 8.55 -25.13
CA GLN A 184 11.90 9.99 -24.86
C GLN A 184 10.49 10.49 -24.51
N MET A 185 9.48 10.02 -25.24
CA MET A 185 8.07 10.31 -24.95
C MET A 185 7.72 9.84 -23.54
N PHE A 186 8.04 8.60 -23.16
CA PHE A 186 7.73 8.08 -21.84
C PHE A 186 8.35 8.94 -20.71
N TRP A 187 9.66 9.22 -20.78
CA TRP A 187 10.35 9.94 -19.71
C TRP A 187 10.04 11.44 -19.66
N ARG A 188 9.77 12.08 -20.81
CA ARG A 188 9.58 13.53 -20.89
C ARG A 188 8.12 13.96 -20.89
N VAL A 189 7.19 13.08 -21.24
CA VAL A 189 5.74 13.38 -21.34
C VAL A 189 4.95 12.48 -20.39
N THR A 190 4.93 11.16 -20.64
CA THR A 190 4.06 10.24 -19.90
C THR A 190 4.36 10.24 -18.40
N LEU A 191 5.61 10.01 -18.00
CA LEU A 191 5.99 9.91 -16.58
C LEU A 191 5.78 11.23 -15.81
N PRO A 192 6.15 12.41 -16.32
CA PRO A 192 5.82 13.67 -15.67
C PRO A 192 4.32 13.92 -15.49
N ASN A 193 3.51 13.49 -16.45
CA ASN A 193 2.06 13.66 -16.39
C ASN A 193 1.40 12.76 -15.33
N ILE A 194 1.88 11.54 -15.19
CA ILE A 194 1.33 10.59 -14.21
C ILE A 194 1.98 10.67 -12.82
N LYS A 195 3.02 11.49 -12.63
CA LYS A 195 3.84 11.51 -11.40
C LYS A 195 3.06 11.61 -10.10
N TRP A 196 1.96 12.36 -10.08
CA TRP A 196 1.14 12.51 -8.89
C TRP A 196 0.31 11.27 -8.58
N ALA A 197 -0.30 10.65 -9.59
CA ALA A 197 -1.00 9.39 -9.42
C ALA A 197 -0.03 8.26 -9.02
N LEU A 198 1.15 8.22 -9.65
CA LEU A 198 2.22 7.30 -9.28
C LEU A 198 2.62 7.47 -7.81
N LEU A 199 2.83 8.70 -7.38
CA LEU A 199 3.19 9.00 -5.99
C LEU A 199 2.10 8.56 -5.01
N TYR A 200 0.83 8.80 -5.33
CA TYR A 200 -0.30 8.30 -4.55
C TYR A 200 -0.32 6.77 -4.49
N GLY A 201 -0.20 6.11 -5.64
CA GLY A 201 -0.16 4.66 -5.71
C GLY A 201 0.99 4.05 -4.89
N VAL A 202 2.17 4.68 -4.93
CA VAL A 202 3.34 4.28 -4.13
C VAL A 202 3.06 4.42 -2.62
N ILE A 203 2.46 5.52 -2.19
CA ILE A 203 2.11 5.77 -0.79
C ILE A 203 1.09 4.74 -0.29
N LEU A 204 0.04 4.47 -1.07
CA LEU A 204 -0.97 3.45 -0.73
C LEU A 204 -0.37 2.05 -0.68
N THR A 205 0.46 1.70 -1.66
CA THR A 205 1.18 0.42 -1.70
C THR A 205 2.07 0.25 -0.46
N ASN A 206 2.80 1.30 -0.07
CA ASN A 206 3.66 1.27 1.11
C ASN A 206 2.87 1.04 2.40
N ALA A 207 1.79 1.80 2.61
CA ALA A 207 0.94 1.64 3.79
C ALA A 207 0.33 0.22 3.86
N ARG A 208 -0.13 -0.30 2.71
CA ARG A 208 -0.71 -1.64 2.62
C ARG A 208 0.31 -2.75 2.80
N ALA A 209 1.51 -2.61 2.25
CA ALA A 209 2.60 -3.59 2.37
C ALA A 209 3.10 -3.73 3.81
N MET A 210 3.26 -2.60 4.54
CA MET A 210 3.69 -2.62 5.95
C MET A 210 2.67 -3.27 6.88
N GLY A 211 1.38 -3.16 6.57
CA GLY A 211 0.28 -3.74 7.35
C GLY A 211 -0.18 -5.12 6.85
N GLU A 212 0.54 -5.76 5.91
CA GLU A 212 0.12 -7.06 5.40
C GLU A 212 0.27 -8.15 6.48
N PHE A 213 -0.83 -8.83 6.74
CA PHE A 213 -0.91 -9.91 7.71
C PHE A 213 -1.42 -11.20 7.07
N GLY A 214 -2.57 -11.17 6.40
CA GLY A 214 -3.30 -12.36 5.99
C GLY A 214 -2.53 -13.30 5.07
N ALA A 215 -1.90 -12.80 4.00
CA ALA A 215 -1.12 -13.63 3.10
C ALA A 215 0.22 -14.03 3.73
N VAL A 216 0.84 -13.10 4.46
CA VAL A 216 2.13 -13.31 5.12
C VAL A 216 2.03 -14.34 6.23
N SER A 217 0.94 -14.38 7.01
CA SER A 217 0.74 -15.36 8.09
C SER A 217 0.80 -16.81 7.58
N VAL A 218 0.38 -17.05 6.35
CA VAL A 218 0.40 -18.39 5.75
C VAL A 218 1.77 -18.78 5.22
N VAL A 219 2.51 -17.82 4.63
CA VAL A 219 3.78 -18.14 3.92
C VAL A 219 5.03 -17.93 4.77
N SER A 220 4.94 -17.27 5.93
CA SER A 220 6.10 -16.90 6.75
C SER A 220 6.66 -18.06 7.59
N GLY A 221 5.79 -18.99 8.02
CA GLY A 221 6.17 -20.07 8.94
C GLY A 221 6.40 -19.63 10.39
N HIS A 222 6.16 -18.35 10.72
CA HIS A 222 6.25 -17.78 12.07
C HIS A 222 7.59 -18.01 12.80
N ILE A 223 8.72 -18.03 12.04
CA ILE A 223 10.05 -18.23 12.63
C ILE A 223 10.51 -16.94 13.31
N ARG A 224 10.68 -16.99 14.64
CA ARG A 224 11.08 -15.84 15.44
C ARG A 224 12.44 -15.30 15.04
N GLY A 225 12.56 -14.01 14.94
CA GLY A 225 13.80 -13.32 14.55
C GLY A 225 14.15 -13.41 13.07
N GLU A 226 13.43 -14.24 12.25
CA GLU A 226 13.75 -14.46 10.84
C GLU A 226 12.60 -14.07 9.89
N THR A 227 11.39 -14.62 10.10
CA THR A 227 10.28 -14.48 9.15
C THR A 227 9.04 -13.78 9.71
N ASN A 228 9.13 -13.23 10.92
CA ASN A 228 8.03 -12.47 11.49
C ASN A 228 8.12 -10.99 11.09
N THR A 229 7.09 -10.52 10.39
CA THR A 229 6.83 -9.09 10.20
C THR A 229 6.21 -8.49 11.46
N ILE A 230 6.14 -7.15 11.55
CA ILE A 230 5.51 -6.49 12.72
C ILE A 230 4.10 -7.02 12.98
N PRO A 231 3.16 -7.11 11.99
CA PRO A 231 1.82 -7.64 12.26
C PRO A 231 1.81 -9.07 12.83
N LEU A 232 2.71 -9.95 12.35
CA LEU A 232 2.82 -11.31 12.86
C LEU A 232 3.35 -11.35 14.29
N LEU A 233 4.36 -10.55 14.59
CA LEU A 233 4.93 -10.50 15.95
C LEU A 233 3.95 -9.88 16.95
N VAL A 234 3.13 -8.91 16.52
CA VAL A 234 2.01 -8.38 17.33
C VAL A 234 1.03 -9.50 17.71
N GLU A 235 0.64 -10.35 16.75
CA GLU A 235 -0.22 -11.49 17.00
C GLU A 235 0.41 -12.48 18.00
N ILE A 236 1.68 -12.82 17.81
CA ILE A 236 2.42 -13.73 18.69
C ILE A 236 2.45 -13.17 20.13
N PHE A 237 2.87 -11.91 20.31
CA PHE A 237 2.94 -11.28 21.62
C PHE A 237 1.57 -11.18 22.28
N TYR A 238 0.52 -10.89 21.51
CA TYR A 238 -0.84 -10.86 22.03
C TYR A 238 -1.31 -12.22 22.53
N ASN A 239 -1.06 -13.30 21.78
CA ASN A 239 -1.41 -14.66 22.14
C ASN A 239 -0.59 -15.19 23.33
N GLU A 240 0.59 -14.65 23.56
CA GLU A 240 1.45 -14.94 24.71
C GLU A 240 1.14 -14.07 25.95
N TYR A 241 0.08 -13.25 25.89
CA TYR A 241 -0.29 -12.31 26.95
C TYR A 241 0.75 -11.22 27.22
N ASN A 242 1.73 -10.99 26.31
CA ASN A 242 2.63 -9.86 26.34
C ASN A 242 1.98 -8.63 25.70
N PHE A 243 0.94 -8.11 26.36
CA PHE A 243 0.15 -7.01 25.81
C PHE A 243 0.97 -5.73 25.62
N VAL A 244 1.89 -5.41 26.52
CA VAL A 244 2.72 -4.20 26.38
C VAL A 244 3.58 -4.29 25.14
N GLY A 245 4.23 -5.42 24.87
CA GLY A 245 5.01 -5.66 23.66
C GLY A 245 4.16 -5.61 22.40
N ALA A 246 2.99 -6.27 22.39
CA ALA A 246 2.06 -6.26 21.28
C ALA A 246 1.60 -4.83 20.93
N PHE A 247 1.16 -4.06 21.93
CA PHE A 247 0.68 -2.69 21.70
C PHE A 247 1.82 -1.70 21.43
N ALA A 248 3.03 -1.93 21.96
CA ALA A 248 4.20 -1.14 21.60
C ALA A 248 4.54 -1.28 20.12
N LEU A 249 4.57 -2.51 19.58
CA LEU A 249 4.76 -2.75 18.14
C LEU A 249 3.61 -2.22 17.29
N SER A 250 2.36 -2.39 17.76
CA SER A 250 1.18 -1.83 17.07
C SER A 250 1.25 -0.31 17.00
N SER A 251 1.78 0.37 18.04
CA SER A 251 1.95 1.83 18.02
C SER A 251 2.94 2.30 16.95
N ILE A 252 3.99 1.51 16.66
CA ILE A 252 4.91 1.80 15.54
C ILE A 252 4.18 1.73 14.20
N LEU A 253 3.39 0.68 13.96
CA LEU A 253 2.59 0.60 12.73
C LEU A 253 1.61 1.76 12.60
N ALA A 254 0.95 2.15 13.70
CA ALA A 254 0.07 3.30 13.74
C ALA A 254 0.80 4.60 13.41
N LEU A 255 1.99 4.82 13.98
CA LEU A 255 2.83 6.00 13.67
C LEU A 255 3.29 6.01 12.21
N LEU A 256 3.69 4.86 11.66
CA LEU A 256 4.05 4.73 10.24
C LEU A 256 2.85 5.03 9.33
N ALA A 257 1.65 4.55 9.68
CA ALA A 257 0.43 4.85 8.94
C ALA A 257 0.08 6.35 9.00
N ILE A 258 0.16 6.97 10.17
CA ILE A 258 -0.07 8.41 10.35
C ILE A 258 0.96 9.22 9.55
N ALA A 259 2.25 8.84 9.60
CA ALA A 259 3.29 9.50 8.83
C ALA A 259 3.02 9.39 7.31
N THR A 260 2.59 8.22 6.84
CA THR A 260 2.23 8.00 5.43
C THR A 260 1.07 8.91 5.01
N LEU A 261 0.01 9.01 5.82
CA LEU A 261 -1.13 9.90 5.57
C LEU A 261 -0.73 11.39 5.62
N ALA A 262 0.14 11.78 6.54
CA ALA A 262 0.64 13.16 6.62
C ALA A 262 1.45 13.52 5.36
N ILE A 263 2.31 12.63 4.89
CA ILE A 263 3.06 12.80 3.64
C ILE A 263 2.08 12.96 2.47
N GLN A 264 1.06 12.11 2.39
CA GLN A 264 0.03 12.18 1.37
C GLN A 264 -0.70 13.53 1.35
N ASP A 265 -1.13 14.04 2.51
CA ASP A 265 -1.81 15.33 2.64
C ASP A 265 -0.90 16.50 2.22
N ILE A 266 0.36 16.50 2.63
CA ILE A 266 1.35 17.52 2.23
C ILE A 266 1.52 17.52 0.71
N LEU A 267 1.67 16.36 0.08
CA LEU A 267 1.85 16.24 -1.36
C LEU A 267 0.61 16.70 -2.13
N THR A 268 -0.59 16.38 -1.64
CA THR A 268 -1.86 16.86 -2.20
C THR A 268 -1.94 18.38 -2.17
N LYS A 269 -1.58 19.01 -1.06
CA LYS A 269 -1.55 20.46 -0.93
C LYS A 269 -0.56 21.13 -1.88
N ILE A 270 0.62 20.52 -2.08
CA ILE A 270 1.62 21.01 -3.04
C ILE A 270 1.08 20.94 -4.47
N GLN A 271 0.44 19.84 -4.84
CA GLN A 271 -0.18 19.64 -6.16
C GLN A 271 -1.26 20.71 -6.42
N GLN A 272 -2.20 20.90 -5.48
CA GLN A 272 -3.27 21.89 -5.61
C GLN A 272 -2.74 23.32 -5.74
N LYS A 273 -1.67 23.68 -5.00
CA LYS A 273 -1.04 24.98 -5.14
C LYS A 273 -0.45 25.20 -6.54
N LYS A 274 0.22 24.19 -7.10
CA LYS A 274 0.78 24.27 -8.46
C LYS A 274 -0.31 24.40 -9.52
N HIS A 275 -1.41 23.67 -9.38
CA HIS A 275 -2.53 23.76 -10.32
C HIS A 275 -3.17 25.18 -10.31
N ARG A 276 -3.42 25.74 -9.12
CA ARG A 276 -3.95 27.10 -8.97
C ARG A 276 -3.00 28.20 -9.47
N ALA A 277 -1.68 27.98 -9.36
CA ALA A 277 -0.69 28.92 -9.92
C ALA A 277 -0.72 28.90 -11.45
N ALA A 278 -0.75 27.71 -12.07
CA ALA A 278 -0.84 27.58 -13.52
C ALA A 278 -2.15 28.14 -14.10
N GLU A 279 -3.29 27.97 -13.41
CA GLU A 279 -4.58 28.57 -13.80
C GLU A 279 -4.54 30.10 -13.75
N ARG A 280 -3.80 30.69 -12.80
CA ARG A 280 -3.64 32.14 -12.68
C ARG A 280 -2.71 32.76 -13.72
N GLU A 281 -1.73 31.98 -14.20
CA GLU A 281 -0.83 32.40 -15.27
C GLU A 281 -1.48 32.30 -16.66
N ALA A 282 -2.48 31.41 -16.81
CA ALA A 282 -3.21 31.20 -18.06
C ALA A 282 -4.44 32.14 -18.22
N ALA A 283 -4.86 32.84 -17.17
CA ALA A 283 -5.99 33.79 -17.13
C ALA A 283 -5.52 35.24 -17.25
#